data_131fc6891c27119e2c8cce48b6396d2b
#
_entry.id   131fc6891c27119e2c8cce48b6396d2b
#
_cell.length_a   1.000
_cell.length_b   1.000
_cell.length_c   1.000
_cell.angle_alpha   90.00
_cell.angle_beta   90.00
_cell.angle_gamma   90.00
#
_symmetry.space_group_name_H-M   'P 1'
#
loop_
_entity.id
_entity.type
_entity.pdbx_description
1 polymer ?
#
loop_
_entity_poly.entity_id
_entity_poly.type
_entity_poly.pdbx_seq_one_letter_code
_entity_poly.pdbx_strand_id
1 'polypeptide(L)'
;MLVLPAIDIHNGKCVRLFQGDFAKVTEYSDDPCQTARRWANMGAQMLHVVDLDGARQGMPVNLEVVRDIIAHTGLPVQVGGGFRTPKDVESALEAKAARVILGTAACSDPAMLRDLVRRFGEDRIVVSIDSNCGAVMTDGWVRASGIAPSELVERALDSGIQTVIYTDVSRDGTLAGVNVDSIAQLLSAGANVIVAGGVSSIQDLRQLKGLESQGVSGVIIGRALYTGAIRFRDALRAAGSRRIIPCLDTKDGRVVKGVNFENLRDAGDPVGLAEIYESQGADELMLLDLSATAEGRRTALDLVGRVASAVSIPLSAGGGITSLDDVGRVLDAGASKVCINSAAVRNPQLLQHAAKAFGVDRIVSAIDASAIAEPFLDAGNRHGDRDVNGIVSIEVDSKSDGNGDGCGRWVVCTFGGKQRTDLDLIEWARTVERLGAGEILLTSVDRDGSTDGYDLRQLRAVTQAVGIPVIASGGAGTPEHFRDAFVEGGADAALAASVFHFGTLSVGDVKRHLKREGVDVRL
;
A
#
# COMPACT_ATOMS: atom_id res chain seq x y z
N MET A 1 9.15 -4.85 -0.36
CA MET A 1 10.02 -3.97 0.46
C MET A 1 9.18 -3.30 1.54
N LEU A 2 9.60 -3.37 2.81
CA LEU A 2 8.88 -2.79 3.95
C LEU A 2 9.07 -1.26 4.00
N VAL A 3 8.00 -0.50 4.29
CA VAL A 3 8.07 0.96 4.50
C VAL A 3 7.84 1.27 5.96
N LEU A 4 8.85 1.84 6.62
CA LEU A 4 8.83 2.14 8.04
C LEU A 4 8.79 3.67 8.26
N PRO A 5 7.66 4.22 8.72
CA PRO A 5 7.64 5.62 9.16
C PRO A 5 8.45 5.76 10.45
N ALA A 6 9.30 6.79 10.48
CA ALA A 6 10.16 7.06 11.63
C ALA A 6 9.52 8.01 12.63
N ILE A 7 9.65 7.70 13.92
CA ILE A 7 9.24 8.52 15.05
C ILE A 7 10.45 8.71 15.96
N ASP A 8 11.04 9.90 15.98
CA ASP A 8 12.11 10.24 16.89
C ASP A 8 11.53 10.92 18.13
N ILE A 9 11.91 10.42 19.31
CA ILE A 9 11.42 10.90 20.61
C ILE A 9 12.52 11.71 21.29
N HIS A 10 12.22 12.97 21.60
CA HIS A 10 13.07 13.86 22.39
C HIS A 10 12.24 14.64 23.39
N ASN A 11 12.58 14.55 24.69
CA ASN A 11 11.81 15.15 25.79
C ASN A 11 10.30 14.77 25.74
N GLY A 12 9.99 13.51 25.40
CA GLY A 12 8.62 12.99 25.29
C GLY A 12 7.83 13.46 24.05
N LYS A 13 8.44 14.21 23.14
CA LYS A 13 7.84 14.76 21.92
C LYS A 13 8.32 14.05 20.67
N CYS A 14 7.51 14.08 19.61
CA CYS A 14 7.90 13.63 18.27
C CYS A 14 8.65 14.74 17.54
N VAL A 15 9.91 14.50 17.23
CA VAL A 15 10.80 15.50 16.62
C VAL A 15 11.54 14.95 15.40
N ARG A 16 12.24 15.81 14.67
CA ARG A 16 13.27 15.44 13.67
C ARG A 16 14.48 16.32 13.83
N LEU A 17 15.65 15.71 13.76
CA LEU A 17 16.93 16.41 13.69
C LEU A 17 17.32 16.65 12.22
N PHE A 18 18.10 17.67 11.96
CA PHE A 18 18.76 17.87 10.67
C PHE A 18 20.19 17.35 10.78
N GLN A 19 20.50 16.25 10.05
CA GLN A 19 21.83 15.59 10.10
C GLN A 19 22.30 15.25 11.53
N GLY A 20 21.36 14.86 12.41
CA GLY A 20 21.67 14.52 13.80
C GLY A 20 21.99 15.71 14.72
N ASP A 21 21.89 16.95 14.25
CA ASP A 21 22.23 18.14 15.03
C ASP A 21 21.11 18.50 16.04
N PHE A 22 21.37 18.29 17.32
CA PHE A 22 20.47 18.65 18.42
C PHE A 22 20.22 20.18 18.56
N ALA A 23 21.02 21.03 17.90
CA ALA A 23 20.71 22.46 17.82
C ALA A 23 19.68 22.79 16.72
N LYS A 24 19.37 21.82 15.83
CA LYS A 24 18.44 21.98 14.73
C LYS A 24 17.26 21.00 14.84
N VAL A 25 16.57 21.05 15.97
CA VAL A 25 15.37 20.23 16.26
C VAL A 25 14.14 20.88 15.63
N THR A 26 13.33 20.09 14.93
CA THR A 26 11.99 20.48 14.51
C THR A 26 10.98 19.61 15.25
N GLU A 27 10.10 20.20 16.05
CA GLU A 27 9.00 19.50 16.71
C GLU A 27 7.82 19.37 15.74
N TYR A 28 7.23 18.17 15.68
CA TYR A 28 6.08 17.87 14.82
C TYR A 28 4.83 17.50 15.60
N SER A 29 4.98 16.98 16.83
CA SER A 29 3.85 16.63 17.70
C SER A 29 4.30 16.51 19.15
N ASP A 30 3.44 16.96 20.06
CA ASP A 30 3.63 16.76 21.51
C ASP A 30 3.24 15.36 21.96
N ASP A 31 2.57 14.56 21.08
CA ASP A 31 2.08 13.22 21.36
C ASP A 31 2.63 12.21 20.33
N PRO A 32 3.69 11.44 20.67
CA PRO A 32 4.21 10.38 19.82
C PRO A 32 3.19 9.25 19.55
N CYS A 33 2.27 8.97 20.49
CA CYS A 33 1.23 7.96 20.32
C CYS A 33 0.19 8.38 19.28
N GLN A 34 -0.17 9.66 19.23
CA GLN A 34 -1.05 10.19 18.19
C GLN A 34 -0.39 10.09 16.81
N THR A 35 0.90 10.41 16.73
CA THR A 35 1.69 10.27 15.50
C THR A 35 1.74 8.81 15.04
N ALA A 36 2.01 7.87 15.97
CA ALA A 36 2.03 6.45 15.68
C ALA A 36 0.67 5.93 15.18
N ARG A 37 -0.43 6.32 15.83
CA ARG A 37 -1.80 6.00 15.39
C ARG A 37 -2.09 6.54 13.98
N ARG A 38 -1.61 7.73 13.65
CA ARG A 38 -1.75 8.29 12.30
C ARG A 38 -1.11 7.38 11.25
N TRP A 39 0.11 6.91 11.50
CA TRP A 39 0.80 6.00 10.58
C TRP A 39 0.14 4.61 10.52
N ALA A 40 -0.30 4.08 11.65
CA ALA A 40 -1.07 2.83 11.70
C ALA A 40 -2.35 2.92 10.85
N ASN A 41 -3.13 3.98 11.01
CA ASN A 41 -4.36 4.22 10.24
C ASN A 41 -4.12 4.44 8.75
N MET A 42 -2.89 4.75 8.34
CA MET A 42 -2.47 4.86 6.94
C MET A 42 -1.91 3.55 6.37
N GLY A 43 -1.90 2.45 7.14
CA GLY A 43 -1.46 1.13 6.70
C GLY A 43 0.02 0.82 6.97
N ALA A 44 0.64 1.46 7.97
CA ALA A 44 1.98 1.06 8.42
C ALA A 44 1.96 -0.37 8.95
N GLN A 45 2.95 -1.18 8.54
CA GLN A 45 3.09 -2.56 8.98
C GLN A 45 4.08 -2.71 10.15
N MET A 46 4.96 -1.74 10.33
CA MET A 46 5.93 -1.65 11.41
C MET A 46 6.33 -0.18 11.59
N LEU A 47 6.65 0.23 12.81
CA LEU A 47 7.15 1.55 13.13
C LEU A 47 8.65 1.49 13.47
N HIS A 48 9.39 2.51 13.03
CA HIS A 48 10.78 2.75 13.46
C HIS A 48 10.79 3.87 14.49
N VAL A 49 11.20 3.56 15.71
CA VAL A 49 11.23 4.52 16.83
C VAL A 49 12.67 4.74 17.30
N VAL A 50 13.06 5.99 17.47
CA VAL A 50 14.37 6.35 18.01
C VAL A 50 14.22 7.14 19.30
N ASP A 51 14.79 6.62 20.38
CA ASP A 51 14.94 7.32 21.65
C ASP A 51 16.20 8.22 21.58
N LEU A 52 16.01 9.47 21.18
CA LEU A 52 17.10 10.44 21.04
C LEU A 52 17.71 10.82 22.40
N ASP A 53 16.91 10.86 23.45
CA ASP A 53 17.39 11.09 24.81
C ASP A 53 18.29 9.95 25.24
N GLY A 54 17.86 8.71 24.99
CA GLY A 54 18.64 7.52 25.25
C GLY A 54 19.94 7.47 24.42
N ALA A 55 19.88 7.80 23.14
CA ALA A 55 21.06 7.85 22.27
C ALA A 55 22.14 8.80 22.84
N ARG A 56 21.71 9.95 23.38
CA ARG A 56 22.59 10.96 23.99
C ARG A 56 23.12 10.53 25.38
N GLN A 57 22.27 9.90 26.21
CA GLN A 57 22.63 9.50 27.57
C GLN A 57 23.36 8.15 27.63
N GLY A 58 23.25 7.33 26.57
CA GLY A 58 23.85 6.01 26.50
C GLY A 58 23.09 4.93 27.25
N MET A 59 21.83 5.18 27.59
CA MET A 59 20.89 4.25 28.19
C MET A 59 19.46 4.60 27.77
N PRO A 60 18.52 3.61 27.65
CA PRO A 60 17.14 3.92 27.24
C PRO A 60 16.44 4.84 28.24
N VAL A 61 15.74 5.86 27.74
CA VAL A 61 15.01 6.86 28.55
C VAL A 61 13.51 6.80 28.31
N ASN A 62 13.06 6.60 27.06
CA ASN A 62 11.66 6.72 26.64
C ASN A 62 10.94 5.36 26.42
N LEU A 63 11.35 4.28 27.13
CA LEU A 63 10.72 2.95 26.94
C LEU A 63 9.23 2.90 27.30
N GLU A 64 8.75 3.74 28.22
CA GLU A 64 7.32 3.84 28.52
C GLU A 64 6.55 4.37 27.33
N VAL A 65 7.06 5.41 26.66
CA VAL A 65 6.44 5.95 25.43
C VAL A 65 6.42 4.89 24.31
N VAL A 66 7.47 4.10 24.18
CA VAL A 66 7.52 2.97 23.22
C VAL A 66 6.44 1.94 23.54
N ARG A 67 6.27 1.58 24.83
CA ARG A 67 5.21 0.66 25.29
C ARG A 67 3.83 1.19 24.97
N ASP A 68 3.59 2.48 25.20
CA ASP A 68 2.33 3.14 24.90
C ASP A 68 2.03 3.18 23.39
N ILE A 69 3.03 3.45 22.56
CA ILE A 69 2.91 3.37 21.09
C ILE A 69 2.46 1.97 20.67
N ILE A 70 3.11 0.91 21.19
CA ILE A 70 2.76 -0.48 20.88
C ILE A 70 1.33 -0.80 21.32
N ALA A 71 0.96 -0.43 22.55
CA ALA A 71 -0.37 -0.69 23.10
C ALA A 71 -1.48 0.00 22.33
N HIS A 72 -1.24 1.22 21.84
CA HIS A 72 -2.24 2.02 21.12
C HIS A 72 -2.36 1.68 19.63
N THR A 73 -1.32 1.11 19.01
CA THR A 73 -1.32 0.81 17.57
C THR A 73 -1.47 -0.66 17.26
N GLY A 74 -1.05 -1.55 18.17
CA GLY A 74 -0.92 -2.98 17.92
C GLY A 74 0.17 -3.35 16.90
N LEU A 75 0.92 -2.36 16.40
CA LEU A 75 1.95 -2.59 15.39
C LEU A 75 3.26 -3.06 16.02
N PRO A 76 4.03 -3.91 15.32
CA PRO A 76 5.40 -4.18 15.68
C PRO A 76 6.23 -2.89 15.62
N VAL A 77 7.08 -2.68 16.63
CA VAL A 77 7.98 -1.54 16.73
C VAL A 77 9.42 -2.03 16.76
N GLN A 78 10.28 -1.47 15.90
CA GLN A 78 11.73 -1.57 16.08
C GLN A 78 12.22 -0.29 16.75
N VAL A 79 13.01 -0.43 17.83
CA VAL A 79 13.46 0.71 18.65
C VAL A 79 14.97 0.79 18.74
N GLY A 80 15.50 2.00 18.55
CA GLY A 80 16.91 2.35 18.73
C GLY A 80 17.10 3.50 19.72
N GLY A 81 18.32 3.71 20.18
CA GLY A 81 18.69 4.81 21.07
C GLY A 81 19.08 4.35 22.48
N GLY A 82 20.37 4.42 22.79
CA GLY A 82 20.90 4.17 24.12
C GLY A 82 21.14 2.71 24.53
N PHE A 83 20.82 1.73 23.71
CA PHE A 83 21.00 0.31 24.03
C PHE A 83 22.48 -0.09 23.97
N ARG A 84 23.14 -0.15 25.13
CA ARG A 84 24.57 -0.44 25.23
C ARG A 84 24.88 -1.74 25.98
N THR A 85 23.93 -2.29 26.73
CA THR A 85 24.11 -3.51 27.53
C THR A 85 23.02 -4.56 27.22
N PRO A 86 23.26 -5.86 27.49
CA PRO A 86 22.22 -6.89 27.36
C PRO A 86 20.97 -6.60 28.20
N LYS A 87 21.11 -5.93 29.33
CA LYS A 87 19.98 -5.54 30.19
C LYS A 87 19.11 -4.47 29.52
N ASP A 88 19.71 -3.52 28.81
CA ASP A 88 18.94 -2.52 28.07
C ASP A 88 18.10 -3.16 26.98
N VAL A 89 18.69 -4.13 26.24
CA VAL A 89 17.98 -4.91 25.20
C VAL A 89 16.83 -5.69 25.81
N GLU A 90 17.06 -6.37 26.93
CA GLU A 90 16.02 -7.12 27.65
C GLU A 90 14.84 -6.21 28.06
N SER A 91 15.13 -5.03 28.60
CA SER A 91 14.12 -4.04 28.99
C SER A 91 13.25 -3.58 27.82
N ALA A 92 13.83 -3.39 26.63
CA ALA A 92 13.08 -3.03 25.42
C ALA A 92 12.18 -4.19 24.95
N LEU A 93 12.67 -5.42 25.01
CA LEU A 93 11.90 -6.62 24.64
C LEU A 93 10.76 -6.90 25.65
N GLU A 94 10.97 -6.62 26.94
CA GLU A 94 9.92 -6.63 27.97
C GLU A 94 8.86 -5.56 27.73
N ALA A 95 9.26 -4.38 27.22
CA ALA A 95 8.36 -3.34 26.75
C ALA A 95 7.60 -3.72 25.47
N LYS A 96 7.77 -4.96 24.95
CA LYS A 96 7.12 -5.53 23.77
C LYS A 96 7.65 -5.00 22.44
N ALA A 97 8.83 -4.37 22.40
CA ALA A 97 9.48 -4.06 21.14
C ALA A 97 9.68 -5.33 20.31
N ALA A 98 9.38 -5.26 19.01
CA ALA A 98 9.58 -6.37 18.08
C ALA A 98 11.06 -6.60 17.79
N ARG A 99 11.84 -5.51 17.66
CA ARG A 99 13.28 -5.52 17.39
C ARG A 99 13.98 -4.43 18.18
N VAL A 100 15.22 -4.69 18.58
CA VAL A 100 16.11 -3.70 19.20
C VAL A 100 17.28 -3.39 18.26
N ILE A 101 17.56 -2.10 18.07
CA ILE A 101 18.57 -1.60 17.16
C ILE A 101 19.82 -1.20 17.95
N LEU A 102 20.96 -1.77 17.58
CA LEU A 102 22.26 -1.52 18.18
C LEU A 102 23.16 -0.78 17.17
N GLY A 103 23.62 0.41 17.53
CA GLY A 103 24.60 1.19 16.76
C GLY A 103 25.98 1.13 17.41
N THR A 104 26.28 2.06 18.30
CA THR A 104 27.60 2.20 18.99
C THR A 104 28.08 0.88 19.62
N ALA A 105 27.20 0.14 20.28
CA ALA A 105 27.54 -1.11 20.92
C ALA A 105 27.98 -2.20 19.92
N ALA A 106 27.38 -2.22 18.73
CA ALA A 106 27.74 -3.16 17.66
C ALA A 106 29.16 -2.94 17.12
N CYS A 107 29.66 -1.71 17.16
CA CYS A 107 31.04 -1.40 16.76
C CYS A 107 32.08 -1.89 17.78
N SER A 108 31.74 -1.88 19.07
CA SER A 108 32.71 -2.07 20.16
C SER A 108 32.74 -3.50 20.70
N ASP A 109 31.63 -4.27 20.63
CA ASP A 109 31.52 -5.58 21.29
C ASP A 109 30.82 -6.65 20.42
N PRO A 110 31.53 -7.30 19.49
CA PRO A 110 30.97 -8.41 18.72
C PRO A 110 30.62 -9.64 19.56
N ALA A 111 31.22 -9.82 20.76
CA ALA A 111 30.89 -10.93 21.63
C ALA A 111 29.49 -10.75 22.23
N MET A 112 29.14 -9.54 22.61
CA MET A 112 27.80 -9.19 23.05
C MET A 112 26.75 -9.45 21.97
N LEU A 113 27.03 -9.11 20.70
CA LEU A 113 26.09 -9.38 19.61
C LEU A 113 25.74 -10.87 19.50
N ARG A 114 26.74 -11.76 19.54
CA ARG A 114 26.53 -13.20 19.52
C ARG A 114 25.73 -13.70 20.75
N ASP A 115 25.98 -13.15 21.93
CA ASP A 115 25.22 -13.48 23.14
C ASP A 115 23.76 -13.07 23.01
N LEU A 116 23.49 -11.86 22.52
CA LEU A 116 22.13 -11.34 22.30
C LEU A 116 21.35 -12.19 21.30
N VAL A 117 21.95 -12.54 20.16
CA VAL A 117 21.33 -13.43 19.16
C VAL A 117 21.00 -14.79 19.76
N ARG A 118 21.92 -15.39 20.53
CA ARG A 118 21.69 -16.67 21.20
C ARG A 118 20.55 -16.61 22.22
N ARG A 119 20.41 -15.49 22.95
CA ARG A 119 19.40 -15.31 24.00
C ARG A 119 18.01 -14.95 23.44
N PHE A 120 17.94 -14.12 22.43
CA PHE A 120 16.69 -13.49 21.98
C PHE A 120 16.29 -13.87 20.56
N GLY A 121 17.17 -14.45 19.76
CA GLY A 121 16.97 -14.80 18.36
C GLY A 121 17.42 -13.69 17.39
N GLU A 122 17.78 -14.12 16.18
CA GLU A 122 18.33 -13.24 15.13
C GLU A 122 17.33 -12.18 14.66
N ASP A 123 16.04 -12.51 14.65
CA ASP A 123 14.97 -11.61 14.21
C ASP A 123 14.71 -10.45 15.17
N ARG A 124 15.24 -10.52 16.41
CA ARG A 124 15.00 -9.53 17.45
C ARG A 124 16.10 -8.46 17.54
N ILE A 125 17.25 -8.69 16.92
CA ILE A 125 18.43 -7.81 16.98
C ILE A 125 18.74 -7.26 15.59
N VAL A 126 18.92 -5.96 15.50
CA VAL A 126 19.26 -5.25 14.27
C VAL A 126 20.48 -4.37 14.51
N VAL A 127 21.43 -4.37 13.60
CA VAL A 127 22.60 -3.46 13.68
C VAL A 127 22.36 -2.22 12.85
N SER A 128 22.55 -1.02 13.44
CA SER A 128 22.56 0.25 12.71
C SER A 128 23.97 0.59 12.26
N ILE A 129 24.09 0.90 10.98
CA ILE A 129 25.31 1.31 10.28
C ILE A 129 25.11 2.73 9.81
N ASP A 130 25.38 3.66 10.70
CA ASP A 130 25.23 5.09 10.43
C ASP A 130 26.52 5.61 9.81
N SER A 131 26.52 5.90 8.51
CA SER A 131 27.71 6.23 7.74
C SER A 131 27.78 7.71 7.39
N ASN A 132 28.94 8.32 7.62
CA ASN A 132 29.25 9.67 7.13
C ASN A 132 30.55 9.62 6.32
N CYS A 133 30.47 9.97 5.03
CA CYS A 133 31.61 9.95 4.12
C CYS A 133 32.42 8.63 4.15
N GLY A 134 31.73 7.47 4.24
CA GLY A 134 32.36 6.15 4.21
C GLY A 134 32.92 5.64 5.55
N ALA A 135 32.73 6.37 6.65
CA ALA A 135 33.09 5.93 8.00
C ALA A 135 31.85 5.73 8.86
N VAL A 136 31.80 4.64 9.65
CA VAL A 136 30.71 4.39 10.60
C VAL A 136 30.82 5.36 11.78
N MET A 137 29.70 6.00 12.11
CA MET A 137 29.58 6.96 13.21
C MET A 137 29.02 6.29 14.46
N THR A 138 29.44 6.75 15.62
CA THR A 138 29.02 6.28 16.96
C THR A 138 28.63 7.45 17.86
N ASP A 139 28.11 7.14 19.04
CA ASP A 139 27.77 8.11 20.10
C ASP A 139 26.80 9.21 19.62
N GLY A 140 25.72 8.81 18.92
CA GLY A 140 24.77 9.77 18.36
C GLY A 140 25.35 10.60 17.20
N TRP A 141 26.16 9.96 16.36
CA TRP A 141 26.81 10.51 15.16
C TRP A 141 27.90 11.54 15.43
N VAL A 142 28.41 11.62 16.65
CA VAL A 142 29.41 12.59 17.05
C VAL A 142 30.84 12.12 16.76
N ARG A 143 31.07 10.79 16.75
CA ARG A 143 32.42 10.22 16.69
C ARG A 143 32.51 9.19 15.55
N ALA A 144 33.57 9.30 14.74
CA ALA A 144 33.91 8.25 13.76
C ALA A 144 34.55 7.05 14.45
N SER A 145 34.09 5.85 14.14
CA SER A 145 34.59 4.60 14.75
C SER A 145 35.90 4.10 14.13
N GLY A 146 36.23 4.55 12.93
CA GLY A 146 37.34 4.01 12.14
C GLY A 146 36.99 2.70 11.41
N ILE A 147 35.78 2.20 11.51
CA ILE A 147 35.28 0.96 10.87
C ILE A 147 34.58 1.35 9.56
N ALA A 148 34.84 0.60 8.48
CA ALA A 148 34.10 0.77 7.23
C ALA A 148 32.67 0.17 7.34
N PRO A 149 31.66 0.71 6.65
CA PRO A 149 30.29 0.16 6.65
C PRO A 149 30.24 -1.33 6.29
N SER A 150 30.97 -1.76 5.26
CA SER A 150 31.04 -3.18 4.84
C SER A 150 31.61 -4.10 5.93
N GLU A 151 32.64 -3.65 6.64
CA GLU A 151 33.22 -4.41 7.74
C GLU A 151 32.22 -4.61 8.89
N LEU A 152 31.39 -3.60 9.20
CA LEU A 152 30.38 -3.73 10.24
C LEU A 152 29.23 -4.65 9.79
N VAL A 153 28.88 -4.70 8.48
CA VAL A 153 27.96 -5.70 7.92
C VAL A 153 28.51 -7.11 8.14
N GLU A 154 29.77 -7.37 7.77
CA GLU A 154 30.40 -8.68 7.95
C GLU A 154 30.40 -9.11 9.43
N ARG A 155 30.75 -8.22 10.33
CA ARG A 155 30.70 -8.48 11.79
C ARG A 155 29.30 -8.81 12.29
N ALA A 156 28.26 -8.17 11.75
CA ALA A 156 26.86 -8.45 12.08
C ALA A 156 26.48 -9.86 11.61
N LEU A 157 26.80 -10.21 10.35
CA LEU A 157 26.55 -11.53 9.78
C LEU A 157 27.30 -12.64 10.53
N ASP A 158 28.57 -12.45 10.88
CA ASP A 158 29.37 -13.37 11.68
C ASP A 158 28.82 -13.57 13.09
N SER A 159 28.03 -12.61 13.58
CA SER A 159 27.33 -12.70 14.86
C SER A 159 25.95 -13.34 14.74
N GLY A 160 25.49 -13.72 13.54
CA GLY A 160 24.18 -14.31 13.25
C GLY A 160 23.09 -13.29 12.97
N ILE A 161 23.41 -11.98 12.83
CA ILE A 161 22.43 -10.93 12.58
C ILE A 161 22.29 -10.75 11.05
N GLN A 162 21.09 -11.03 10.51
CA GLN A 162 20.80 -10.98 9.10
C GLN A 162 20.31 -9.59 8.63
N THR A 163 19.71 -8.80 9.54
CA THR A 163 19.12 -7.50 9.18
C THR A 163 19.96 -6.35 9.71
N VAL A 164 20.32 -5.44 8.81
CA VAL A 164 21.03 -4.20 9.16
C VAL A 164 20.24 -2.98 8.68
N ILE A 165 20.38 -1.86 9.39
CA ILE A 165 19.91 -0.54 8.95
C ILE A 165 21.10 0.26 8.46
N TYR A 166 21.05 0.74 7.23
CA TYR A 166 22.07 1.65 6.70
C TYR A 166 21.52 3.06 6.62
N THR A 167 22.14 4.00 7.36
CA THR A 167 21.81 5.42 7.35
C THR A 167 22.94 6.22 6.72
N ASP A 168 22.66 6.92 5.61
CA ASP A 168 23.58 7.97 5.12
C ASP A 168 23.33 9.25 5.92
N VAL A 169 24.18 9.48 6.93
CA VAL A 169 24.11 10.64 7.86
C VAL A 169 24.24 11.97 7.11
N SER A 170 25.07 12.02 6.05
CA SER A 170 25.26 13.22 5.26
C SER A 170 23.99 13.67 4.52
N ARG A 171 23.09 12.73 4.26
CA ARG A 171 21.82 12.95 3.57
C ARG A 171 20.62 12.96 4.50
N ASP A 172 20.77 12.48 5.76
CA ASP A 172 19.64 12.41 6.68
C ASP A 172 19.02 13.79 6.96
N GLY A 173 17.69 13.86 6.83
CA GLY A 173 16.95 15.10 6.98
C GLY A 173 17.14 16.14 5.87
N THR A 174 17.95 15.89 4.84
CA THR A 174 18.25 16.88 3.76
C THR A 174 17.25 16.85 2.60
N LEU A 175 16.55 15.73 2.38
CA LEU A 175 15.74 15.46 1.18
C LEU A 175 16.58 15.45 -0.12
N ALA A 176 17.83 15.00 -0.06
CA ALA A 176 18.75 14.98 -1.21
C ALA A 176 18.70 13.70 -2.05
N GLY A 177 17.77 12.79 -1.74
CA GLY A 177 17.67 11.47 -2.37
C GLY A 177 18.59 10.43 -1.74
N VAL A 178 18.41 9.16 -2.11
CA VAL A 178 19.21 8.03 -1.61
C VAL A 178 20.55 7.89 -2.33
N ASN A 179 21.54 7.30 -1.66
CA ASN A 179 22.85 7.02 -2.23
C ASN A 179 22.90 5.54 -2.68
N VAL A 180 22.47 5.29 -3.90
CA VAL A 180 22.36 3.92 -4.46
C VAL A 180 23.72 3.20 -4.51
N ASP A 181 24.80 3.91 -4.83
CA ASP A 181 26.15 3.31 -4.95
C ASP A 181 26.66 2.80 -3.59
N SER A 182 26.46 3.56 -2.52
CA SER A 182 26.82 3.13 -1.16
C SER A 182 25.99 1.94 -0.69
N ILE A 183 24.68 1.91 -1.06
CA ILE A 183 23.80 0.80 -0.73
C ILE A 183 24.24 -0.47 -1.47
N ALA A 184 24.53 -0.38 -2.78
CA ALA A 184 24.97 -1.52 -3.60
C ALA A 184 26.24 -2.19 -3.05
N GLN A 185 27.18 -1.41 -2.50
CA GLN A 185 28.39 -1.95 -1.86
C GLN A 185 28.06 -2.82 -0.64
N LEU A 186 27.05 -2.46 0.15
CA LEU A 186 26.65 -3.22 1.34
C LEU A 186 25.88 -4.49 0.99
N LEU A 187 25.07 -4.45 -0.09
CA LEU A 187 24.27 -5.59 -0.53
C LEU A 187 25.15 -6.77 -0.96
N SER A 188 26.37 -6.51 -1.43
CA SER A 188 27.30 -7.57 -1.85
C SER A 188 27.71 -8.52 -0.71
N ALA A 189 27.57 -8.11 0.55
CA ALA A 189 27.85 -8.95 1.72
C ALA A 189 26.72 -9.95 2.04
N GLY A 190 25.52 -9.83 1.42
CA GLY A 190 24.40 -10.77 1.59
C GLY A 190 23.48 -10.48 2.77
N ALA A 191 23.58 -9.31 3.39
CA ALA A 191 22.66 -8.88 4.47
C ALA A 191 21.32 -8.36 3.93
N ASN A 192 20.27 -8.44 4.77
CA ASN A 192 19.02 -7.73 4.55
C ASN A 192 19.16 -6.27 4.98
N VAL A 193 19.18 -5.36 4.02
CA VAL A 193 19.43 -3.94 4.28
C VAL A 193 18.12 -3.15 4.33
N ILE A 194 17.87 -2.47 5.45
CA ILE A 194 16.85 -1.44 5.58
C ILE A 194 17.56 -0.09 5.37
N VAL A 195 17.13 0.67 4.36
CA VAL A 195 17.77 1.93 3.98
C VAL A 195 17.15 3.10 4.74
N ALA A 196 17.98 4.01 5.25
CA ALA A 196 17.57 5.25 5.90
C ALA A 196 18.44 6.43 5.43
N GLY A 197 17.96 7.65 5.65
CA GLY A 197 18.65 8.88 5.29
C GLY A 197 18.46 9.31 3.82
N GLY A 198 18.05 10.55 3.62
CA GLY A 198 17.95 11.20 2.31
C GLY A 198 16.69 10.96 1.51
N VAL A 199 15.89 9.93 1.78
CA VAL A 199 14.65 9.62 1.00
C VAL A 199 13.77 10.86 0.86
N SER A 200 13.48 11.25 -0.38
CA SER A 200 12.86 12.53 -0.71
C SER A 200 11.69 12.42 -1.69
N SER A 201 11.64 11.35 -2.48
CA SER A 201 10.70 11.19 -3.60
C SER A 201 10.23 9.75 -3.78
N ILE A 202 9.13 9.58 -4.52
CA ILE A 202 8.65 8.26 -4.94
C ILE A 202 9.66 7.58 -5.86
N GLN A 203 10.45 8.35 -6.60
CA GLN A 203 11.50 7.80 -7.47
C GLN A 203 12.61 7.10 -6.64
N ASP A 204 12.98 7.66 -5.48
CA ASP A 204 13.94 7.00 -4.58
C ASP A 204 13.41 5.62 -4.13
N LEU A 205 12.10 5.55 -3.80
CA LEU A 205 11.47 4.29 -3.40
C LEU A 205 11.46 3.25 -4.53
N ARG A 206 11.23 3.67 -5.77
CA ARG A 206 11.29 2.79 -6.93
C ARG A 206 12.70 2.29 -7.20
N GLN A 207 13.71 3.14 -7.03
CA GLN A 207 15.12 2.73 -7.13
C GLN A 207 15.47 1.68 -6.07
N LEU A 208 15.10 1.91 -4.80
CA LEU A 208 15.29 0.95 -3.72
C LEU A 208 14.53 -0.35 -3.96
N LYS A 209 13.30 -0.28 -4.46
CA LYS A 209 12.49 -1.45 -4.83
C LYS A 209 13.18 -2.28 -5.92
N GLY A 210 13.86 -1.65 -6.88
CA GLY A 210 14.67 -2.34 -7.90
C GLY A 210 15.84 -3.14 -7.32
N LEU A 211 16.28 -2.83 -6.10
CA LEU A 211 17.35 -3.54 -5.38
C LEU A 211 16.82 -4.61 -4.38
N GLU A 212 15.51 -4.82 -4.29
CA GLU A 212 14.92 -5.78 -3.34
C GLU A 212 15.45 -7.21 -3.54
N SER A 213 15.59 -7.66 -4.79
CA SER A 213 16.16 -8.97 -5.11
C SER A 213 17.66 -9.11 -4.77
N GLN A 214 18.34 -7.99 -4.49
CA GLN A 214 19.74 -7.96 -4.10
C GLN A 214 19.92 -7.85 -2.58
N GLY A 215 18.81 -7.66 -1.82
CA GLY A 215 18.85 -7.62 -0.35
C GLY A 215 18.28 -6.36 0.30
N VAL A 216 17.75 -5.37 -0.45
CA VAL A 216 17.02 -4.26 0.17
C VAL A 216 15.69 -4.80 0.70
N SER A 217 15.56 -4.89 2.02
CA SER A 217 14.38 -5.44 2.69
C SER A 217 13.38 -4.38 3.14
N GLY A 218 13.83 -3.12 3.32
CA GLY A 218 12.98 -2.04 3.79
C GLY A 218 13.55 -0.66 3.58
N VAL A 219 12.72 0.34 3.85
CA VAL A 219 13.10 1.76 3.82
C VAL A 219 12.48 2.50 5.01
N ILE A 220 13.28 3.26 5.72
CA ILE A 220 12.85 4.15 6.80
C ILE A 220 12.67 5.54 6.22
N ILE A 221 11.47 6.11 6.40
CA ILE A 221 11.15 7.44 5.90
C ILE A 221 10.82 8.35 7.08
N GLY A 222 11.61 9.37 7.25
CA GLY A 222 11.44 10.40 8.28
C GLY A 222 10.86 11.69 7.71
N ARG A 223 11.71 12.71 7.54
CA ARG A 223 11.34 14.08 7.20
C ARG A 223 10.39 14.21 6.01
N ALA A 224 10.57 13.40 4.95
CA ALA A 224 9.73 13.44 3.75
C ALA A 224 8.23 13.20 4.03
N LEU A 225 7.91 12.37 5.04
CA LEU A 225 6.52 12.13 5.46
C LEU A 225 5.94 13.32 6.25
N TYR A 226 6.75 13.94 7.11
CA TYR A 226 6.29 15.03 7.96
C TYR A 226 6.14 16.34 7.18
N THR A 227 6.98 16.57 6.18
CA THR A 227 6.89 17.75 5.28
C THR A 227 5.86 17.58 4.17
N GLY A 228 5.33 16.36 3.96
CA GLY A 228 4.43 16.05 2.85
C GLY A 228 5.14 15.90 1.49
N ALA A 229 6.47 15.88 1.45
CA ALA A 229 7.23 15.60 0.22
C ALA A 229 6.89 14.21 -0.36
N ILE A 230 6.60 13.26 0.53
CA ILE A 230 6.05 11.94 0.19
C ILE A 230 4.79 11.72 1.02
N ARG A 231 3.67 11.38 0.38
CA ARG A 231 2.51 10.86 1.10
C ARG A 231 2.78 9.40 1.45
N PHE A 232 2.49 8.99 2.69
CA PHE A 232 2.82 7.64 3.16
C PHE A 232 2.16 6.54 2.32
N ARG A 233 0.91 6.75 1.91
CA ARG A 233 0.20 5.81 1.01
C ARG A 233 0.89 5.66 -0.35
N ASP A 234 1.42 6.73 -0.92
CA ASP A 234 2.19 6.66 -2.17
C ASP A 234 3.50 5.87 -1.98
N ALA A 235 4.12 6.01 -0.81
CA ALA A 235 5.30 5.22 -0.46
C ALA A 235 4.98 3.72 -0.38
N LEU A 236 3.85 3.36 0.26
CA LEU A 236 3.39 1.97 0.33
C LEU A 236 3.11 1.39 -1.07
N ARG A 237 2.49 2.18 -1.97
CA ARG A 237 2.26 1.79 -3.36
C ARG A 237 3.57 1.54 -4.11
N ALA A 238 4.53 2.45 -3.99
CA ALA A 238 5.82 2.34 -4.67
C ALA A 238 6.67 1.16 -4.18
N ALA A 239 6.51 0.78 -2.92
CA ALA A 239 7.22 -0.32 -2.28
C ALA A 239 6.54 -1.69 -2.46
N GLY A 240 5.24 -1.72 -2.81
CA GLY A 240 4.45 -2.92 -3.00
C GLY A 240 4.70 -3.60 -4.34
N SER A 241 4.49 -4.92 -4.40
CA SER A 241 4.41 -5.66 -5.66
C SER A 241 3.04 -5.50 -6.28
N ARG A 242 2.94 -5.56 -7.62
CA ARG A 242 1.64 -5.56 -8.33
C ARG A 242 0.93 -6.89 -8.09
N ARG A 243 -0.39 -6.84 -7.91
CA ARG A 243 -1.23 -8.00 -7.58
C ARG A 243 -2.09 -8.41 -8.77
N ILE A 244 -2.22 -9.72 -8.99
CA ILE A 244 -3.16 -10.32 -9.94
C ILE A 244 -4.28 -10.95 -9.14
N ILE A 245 -5.52 -10.51 -9.39
CA ILE A 245 -6.72 -10.85 -8.62
C ILE A 245 -7.75 -11.51 -9.55
N PRO A 246 -7.90 -12.85 -9.52
CA PRO A 246 -9.03 -13.48 -10.16
C PRO A 246 -10.35 -13.09 -9.47
N CYS A 247 -11.39 -12.80 -10.29
CA CYS A 247 -12.73 -12.49 -9.79
C CYS A 247 -13.66 -13.70 -9.95
N LEU A 248 -14.34 -14.07 -8.89
CA LEU A 248 -15.39 -15.06 -8.84
C LEU A 248 -16.75 -14.33 -8.82
N ASP A 249 -17.27 -13.98 -10.00
CA ASP A 249 -18.63 -13.43 -10.13
C ASP A 249 -19.62 -14.58 -9.90
N THR A 250 -20.49 -14.50 -8.87
CA THR A 250 -21.34 -15.62 -8.49
C THR A 250 -22.82 -15.28 -8.63
N LYS A 251 -23.59 -16.29 -9.06
CA LYS A 251 -25.04 -16.32 -9.08
C LYS A 251 -25.52 -17.71 -8.68
N ASP A 252 -26.47 -17.79 -7.75
CA ASP A 252 -27.07 -19.05 -7.28
C ASP A 252 -26.00 -20.08 -6.84
N GLY A 253 -24.91 -19.61 -6.20
CA GLY A 253 -23.83 -20.46 -5.69
C GLY A 253 -22.85 -20.99 -6.75
N ARG A 254 -22.96 -20.56 -8.00
CA ARG A 254 -22.08 -20.92 -9.13
C ARG A 254 -21.31 -19.71 -9.62
N VAL A 255 -20.08 -19.92 -10.10
CA VAL A 255 -19.34 -18.87 -10.81
C VAL A 255 -19.93 -18.70 -12.19
N VAL A 256 -20.22 -17.45 -12.55
CA VAL A 256 -20.80 -17.07 -13.83
C VAL A 256 -20.00 -15.96 -14.48
N LYS A 257 -20.03 -15.86 -15.81
CA LYS A 257 -19.48 -14.72 -16.53
C LYS A 257 -20.28 -14.44 -17.80
N GLY A 258 -20.50 -13.16 -18.07
CA GLY A 258 -21.15 -12.65 -19.28
C GLY A 258 -20.42 -11.42 -19.79
N VAL A 259 -20.93 -10.81 -20.85
CA VAL A 259 -20.51 -9.50 -21.36
C VAL A 259 -21.47 -8.45 -20.77
N ASN A 260 -20.95 -7.39 -20.15
CA ASN A 260 -21.74 -6.34 -19.49
C ASN A 260 -22.78 -6.91 -18.49
N PHE A 261 -22.41 -7.97 -17.76
CA PHE A 261 -23.28 -8.70 -16.83
C PHE A 261 -24.55 -9.32 -17.47
N GLU A 262 -24.57 -9.49 -18.80
CA GLU A 262 -25.63 -10.16 -19.56
C GLU A 262 -25.16 -11.49 -20.15
N ASN A 263 -26.11 -12.36 -20.54
CA ASN A 263 -25.85 -13.68 -21.13
C ASN A 263 -24.88 -14.54 -20.30
N LEU A 264 -25.13 -14.61 -18.98
CA LEU A 264 -24.27 -15.31 -18.02
C LEU A 264 -24.11 -16.79 -18.39
N ARG A 265 -22.86 -17.24 -18.48
CA ARG A 265 -22.47 -18.64 -18.64
C ARG A 265 -21.90 -19.16 -17.33
N ASP A 266 -22.25 -20.40 -16.98
CA ASP A 266 -21.66 -21.11 -15.84
C ASP A 266 -20.18 -21.39 -16.12
N ALA A 267 -19.30 -20.98 -15.19
CA ALA A 267 -17.86 -21.17 -15.26
C ALA A 267 -17.35 -22.23 -14.25
N GLY A 268 -18.21 -22.71 -13.33
CA GLY A 268 -17.82 -23.77 -12.42
C GLY A 268 -18.15 -23.58 -10.95
N ASP A 269 -17.55 -24.42 -10.11
CA ASP A 269 -17.67 -24.35 -8.66
C ASP A 269 -16.72 -23.26 -8.09
N PRO A 270 -17.20 -22.33 -7.25
CA PRO A 270 -16.38 -21.25 -6.70
C PRO A 270 -15.19 -21.74 -5.87
N VAL A 271 -15.37 -22.81 -5.08
CA VAL A 271 -14.31 -23.35 -4.20
C VAL A 271 -13.21 -23.98 -5.05
N GLY A 272 -13.57 -24.85 -5.99
CA GLY A 272 -12.57 -25.49 -6.86
C GLY A 272 -11.80 -24.48 -7.73
N LEU A 273 -12.46 -23.43 -8.22
CA LEU A 273 -11.77 -22.36 -8.95
C LEU A 273 -10.85 -21.55 -8.05
N ALA A 274 -11.23 -21.27 -6.81
CA ALA A 274 -10.39 -20.57 -5.84
C ALA A 274 -9.07 -21.33 -5.57
N GLU A 275 -9.16 -22.64 -5.33
CA GLU A 275 -7.99 -23.51 -5.14
C GLU A 275 -7.07 -23.55 -6.38
N ILE A 276 -7.66 -23.60 -7.57
CA ILE A 276 -6.90 -23.54 -8.84
C ILE A 276 -6.15 -22.21 -8.95
N TYR A 277 -6.82 -21.09 -8.69
CA TYR A 277 -6.17 -19.77 -8.82
C TYR A 277 -5.07 -19.56 -7.78
N GLU A 278 -5.27 -20.00 -6.55
CA GLU A 278 -4.21 -19.99 -5.53
C GLU A 278 -3.01 -20.83 -5.99
N SER A 279 -3.25 -22.05 -6.48
CA SER A 279 -2.19 -22.93 -6.99
C SER A 279 -1.42 -22.33 -8.19
N GLN A 280 -2.06 -21.46 -8.96
CA GLN A 280 -1.45 -20.70 -10.05
C GLN A 280 -0.74 -19.43 -9.59
N GLY A 281 -0.74 -19.13 -8.28
CA GLY A 281 -0.05 -18.01 -7.68
C GLY A 281 -0.86 -16.70 -7.67
N ALA A 282 -2.19 -16.74 -7.59
CA ALA A 282 -3.00 -15.54 -7.35
C ALA A 282 -2.58 -14.84 -6.05
N ASP A 283 -2.58 -13.51 -6.05
CA ASP A 283 -2.19 -12.73 -4.87
C ASP A 283 -3.36 -12.50 -3.91
N GLU A 284 -4.56 -12.49 -4.44
CA GLU A 284 -5.83 -12.24 -3.74
C GLU A 284 -6.96 -12.77 -4.62
N LEU A 285 -8.12 -13.07 -4.02
CA LEU A 285 -9.35 -13.40 -4.75
C LEU A 285 -10.41 -12.33 -4.48
N MET A 286 -11.25 -12.08 -5.49
CA MET A 286 -12.45 -11.27 -5.36
C MET A 286 -13.68 -12.15 -5.59
N LEU A 287 -14.63 -12.17 -4.66
CA LEU A 287 -15.92 -12.85 -4.78
C LEU A 287 -17.03 -11.82 -4.80
N LEU A 288 -17.79 -11.75 -5.88
CA LEU A 288 -18.89 -10.80 -6.06
C LEU A 288 -20.21 -11.55 -6.27
N ASP A 289 -21.16 -11.37 -5.35
CA ASP A 289 -22.53 -11.90 -5.50
C ASP A 289 -23.35 -10.93 -6.35
N LEU A 290 -23.47 -11.23 -7.65
CA LEU A 290 -24.13 -10.37 -8.64
C LEU A 290 -25.63 -10.22 -8.40
N SER A 291 -26.30 -11.27 -7.90
CA SER A 291 -27.74 -11.28 -7.70
C SER A 291 -28.17 -10.64 -6.39
N ALA A 292 -27.30 -10.60 -5.37
CA ALA A 292 -27.65 -10.06 -4.06
C ALA A 292 -28.15 -8.61 -4.09
N THR A 293 -27.48 -7.74 -4.85
CA THR A 293 -27.90 -6.33 -4.98
C THR A 293 -29.19 -6.18 -5.80
N ALA A 294 -29.33 -6.95 -6.88
CA ALA A 294 -30.49 -6.88 -7.77
C ALA A 294 -31.76 -7.46 -7.11
N GLU A 295 -31.62 -8.51 -6.31
CA GLU A 295 -32.72 -9.20 -5.62
C GLU A 295 -33.01 -8.59 -4.23
N GLY A 296 -32.23 -7.59 -3.79
CA GLY A 296 -32.36 -6.98 -2.46
C GLY A 296 -32.07 -7.95 -1.31
N ARG A 297 -31.33 -9.02 -1.57
CA ARG A 297 -30.90 -9.99 -0.56
C ARG A 297 -29.48 -9.72 -0.06
N ARG A 298 -29.14 -10.32 1.06
CA ARG A 298 -27.78 -10.25 1.62
C ARG A 298 -26.82 -11.17 0.87
N THR A 299 -25.53 -10.86 0.94
CA THR A 299 -24.42 -11.70 0.45
C THR A 299 -24.54 -13.14 0.95
N ALA A 300 -24.19 -14.10 0.10
CA ALA A 300 -24.20 -15.52 0.43
C ALA A 300 -23.02 -15.87 1.38
N LEU A 301 -23.21 -15.67 2.68
CA LEU A 301 -22.15 -15.83 3.71
C LEU A 301 -21.58 -17.25 3.76
N ASP A 302 -22.44 -18.28 3.55
CA ASP A 302 -21.97 -19.66 3.49
C ASP A 302 -20.94 -19.88 2.37
N LEU A 303 -21.18 -19.29 1.20
CA LEU A 303 -20.23 -19.35 0.09
C LEU A 303 -18.93 -18.62 0.41
N VAL A 304 -19.01 -17.42 1.02
CA VAL A 304 -17.82 -16.68 1.48
C VAL A 304 -17.02 -17.56 2.44
N GLY A 305 -17.65 -18.19 3.43
CA GLY A 305 -17.00 -19.07 4.41
C GLY A 305 -16.33 -20.28 3.77
N ARG A 306 -17.01 -20.95 2.83
CA ARG A 306 -16.44 -22.11 2.12
C ARG A 306 -15.21 -21.73 1.29
N VAL A 307 -15.27 -20.64 0.53
CA VAL A 307 -14.12 -20.16 -0.26
C VAL A 307 -12.98 -19.71 0.65
N ALA A 308 -13.26 -18.91 1.70
CA ALA A 308 -12.25 -18.44 2.64
C ALA A 308 -11.54 -19.58 3.37
N SER A 309 -12.26 -20.70 3.65
CA SER A 309 -11.66 -21.87 4.31
C SER A 309 -10.83 -22.75 3.38
N ALA A 310 -11.02 -22.63 2.07
CA ALA A 310 -10.32 -23.45 1.08
C ALA A 310 -8.99 -22.86 0.61
N VAL A 311 -8.76 -21.55 0.82
CA VAL A 311 -7.55 -20.86 0.37
C VAL A 311 -6.83 -20.13 1.52
N SER A 312 -5.53 -19.91 1.37
CA SER A 312 -4.71 -19.14 2.33
C SER A 312 -4.50 -17.69 1.90
N ILE A 313 -4.73 -17.36 0.62
CA ILE A 313 -4.62 -16.01 0.10
C ILE A 313 -5.81 -15.13 0.51
N PRO A 314 -5.64 -13.80 0.63
CA PRO A 314 -6.72 -12.90 1.00
C PRO A 314 -7.94 -13.03 0.08
N LEU A 315 -9.14 -13.04 0.67
CA LEU A 315 -10.41 -13.01 -0.02
C LEU A 315 -11.10 -11.66 0.22
N SER A 316 -11.36 -10.92 -0.85
CA SER A 316 -12.28 -9.78 -0.85
C SER A 316 -13.67 -10.23 -1.26
N ALA A 317 -14.71 -9.84 -0.52
CA ALA A 317 -16.09 -10.25 -0.85
C ALA A 317 -17.04 -9.05 -0.92
N GLY A 318 -17.99 -9.10 -1.87
CA GLY A 318 -18.98 -8.04 -2.10
C GLY A 318 -20.27 -8.54 -2.72
N GLY A 319 -21.19 -7.60 -2.93
CA GLY A 319 -22.55 -7.87 -3.40
C GLY A 319 -23.56 -7.87 -2.25
N GLY A 320 -24.62 -7.06 -2.34
CA GLY A 320 -25.69 -6.96 -1.33
C GLY A 320 -25.30 -6.33 0.01
N ILE A 321 -24.15 -5.69 0.12
CA ILE A 321 -23.69 -5.00 1.33
C ILE A 321 -24.41 -3.66 1.44
N THR A 322 -25.23 -3.47 2.49
CA THR A 322 -26.06 -2.27 2.67
C THR A 322 -25.93 -1.62 4.05
N SER A 323 -25.36 -2.33 5.01
CA SER A 323 -25.26 -1.91 6.40
C SER A 323 -23.91 -2.27 7.03
N LEU A 324 -23.62 -1.68 8.19
CA LEU A 324 -22.44 -2.02 8.99
C LEU A 324 -22.50 -3.48 9.50
N ASP A 325 -23.69 -3.98 9.79
CA ASP A 325 -23.93 -5.39 10.17
C ASP A 325 -23.53 -6.35 9.02
N ASP A 326 -23.89 -6.01 7.79
CA ASP A 326 -23.50 -6.82 6.63
C ASP A 326 -21.97 -6.87 6.48
N VAL A 327 -21.27 -5.73 6.67
CA VAL A 327 -19.79 -5.67 6.66
C VAL A 327 -19.21 -6.62 7.72
N GLY A 328 -19.69 -6.53 8.97
CA GLY A 328 -19.24 -7.40 10.07
C GLY A 328 -19.42 -8.88 9.74
N ARG A 329 -20.62 -9.27 9.28
CA ARG A 329 -20.93 -10.66 8.96
C ARG A 329 -20.09 -11.25 7.82
N VAL A 330 -19.74 -10.46 6.81
CA VAL A 330 -18.85 -10.90 5.72
C VAL A 330 -17.43 -11.10 6.23
N LEU A 331 -16.95 -10.22 7.09
CA LEU A 331 -15.63 -10.37 7.75
C LEU A 331 -15.60 -11.58 8.69
N ASP A 332 -16.67 -11.79 9.48
CA ASP A 332 -16.82 -12.95 10.38
C ASP A 332 -16.92 -14.27 9.62
N ALA A 333 -17.44 -14.24 8.38
CA ALA A 333 -17.46 -15.41 7.49
C ALA A 333 -16.08 -15.76 6.92
N GLY A 334 -15.03 -14.96 7.18
CA GLY A 334 -13.64 -15.24 6.80
C GLY A 334 -13.11 -14.36 5.66
N ALA A 335 -13.89 -13.42 5.12
CA ALA A 335 -13.34 -12.46 4.16
C ALA A 335 -12.29 -11.56 4.81
N SER A 336 -11.20 -11.29 4.10
CA SER A 336 -10.16 -10.34 4.53
C SER A 336 -10.61 -8.89 4.34
N LYS A 337 -11.38 -8.62 3.27
CA LYS A 337 -11.87 -7.29 2.90
C LYS A 337 -13.33 -7.36 2.43
N VAL A 338 -14.04 -6.25 2.57
CA VAL A 338 -15.42 -6.08 2.10
C VAL A 338 -15.49 -5.05 1.01
N CYS A 339 -16.12 -5.41 -0.12
CA CYS A 339 -16.27 -4.58 -1.29
C CYS A 339 -17.67 -3.94 -1.32
N ILE A 340 -17.75 -2.60 -1.27
CA ILE A 340 -19.00 -1.82 -1.20
C ILE A 340 -19.11 -0.93 -2.45
N ASN A 341 -20.23 -1.06 -3.18
CA ASN A 341 -20.51 -0.31 -4.41
C ASN A 341 -21.75 0.59 -4.24
N SER A 342 -22.90 0.19 -4.80
CA SER A 342 -24.12 1.01 -4.88
C SER A 342 -24.64 1.53 -3.54
N ALA A 343 -24.35 0.83 -2.43
CA ALA A 343 -24.71 1.29 -1.10
C ALA A 343 -23.88 2.52 -0.69
N ALA A 344 -22.60 2.57 -1.06
CA ALA A 344 -21.75 3.73 -0.80
C ALA A 344 -22.22 4.97 -1.58
N VAL A 345 -22.67 4.81 -2.81
CA VAL A 345 -23.25 5.91 -3.62
C VAL A 345 -24.52 6.46 -2.95
N ARG A 346 -25.39 5.58 -2.44
CA ARG A 346 -26.64 5.97 -1.77
C ARG A 346 -26.42 6.55 -0.38
N ASN A 347 -25.47 6.02 0.35
CA ASN A 347 -25.11 6.42 1.71
C ASN A 347 -23.58 6.42 1.91
N PRO A 348 -22.89 7.51 1.54
CA PRO A 348 -21.43 7.61 1.66
C PRO A 348 -20.90 7.41 3.07
N GLN A 349 -21.70 7.74 4.10
CA GLN A 349 -21.32 7.57 5.51
C GLN A 349 -21.09 6.10 5.90
N LEU A 350 -21.64 5.15 5.14
CA LEU A 350 -21.39 3.72 5.35
C LEU A 350 -19.90 3.39 5.26
N LEU A 351 -19.17 3.97 4.29
CA LEU A 351 -17.72 3.79 4.15
C LEU A 351 -16.97 4.29 5.40
N GLN A 352 -17.32 5.48 5.88
CA GLN A 352 -16.68 6.07 7.05
C GLN A 352 -16.91 5.25 8.31
N HIS A 353 -18.16 4.81 8.53
CA HIS A 353 -18.50 3.99 9.68
C HIS A 353 -17.82 2.60 9.61
N ALA A 354 -17.78 1.98 8.43
CA ALA A 354 -17.13 0.70 8.23
C ALA A 354 -15.61 0.80 8.44
N ALA A 355 -14.96 1.83 7.87
CA ALA A 355 -13.54 2.07 8.07
C ALA A 355 -13.17 2.32 9.54
N LYS A 356 -14.04 3.05 10.27
CA LYS A 356 -13.85 3.29 11.71
C LYS A 356 -14.04 2.02 12.55
N ALA A 357 -15.01 1.17 12.20
CA ALA A 357 -15.35 -0.01 12.99
C ALA A 357 -14.41 -1.20 12.74
N PHE A 358 -13.98 -1.41 11.48
CA PHE A 358 -13.26 -2.60 11.07
C PHE A 358 -11.84 -2.34 10.57
N GLY A 359 -11.44 -1.09 10.39
CA GLY A 359 -10.16 -0.68 9.83
C GLY A 359 -10.24 -0.34 8.34
N VAL A 360 -9.44 0.66 7.94
CA VAL A 360 -9.36 1.17 6.56
C VAL A 360 -8.97 0.07 5.58
N ASP A 361 -8.03 -0.79 5.97
CA ASP A 361 -7.46 -1.85 5.11
C ASP A 361 -8.49 -2.91 4.70
N ARG A 362 -9.60 -3.00 5.43
CA ARG A 362 -10.67 -3.97 5.19
C ARG A 362 -11.78 -3.46 4.28
N ILE A 363 -11.73 -2.20 3.83
CA ILE A 363 -12.80 -1.58 3.06
C ILE A 363 -12.34 -1.28 1.64
N VAL A 364 -12.94 -1.94 0.67
CA VAL A 364 -12.78 -1.68 -0.76
C VAL A 364 -14.02 -0.94 -1.27
N SER A 365 -13.84 0.22 -1.89
CA SER A 365 -14.94 0.89 -2.60
C SER A 365 -14.93 0.47 -4.06
N ALA A 366 -15.94 -0.27 -4.50
CA ALA A 366 -16.11 -0.54 -5.92
C ALA A 366 -16.77 0.67 -6.61
N ILE A 367 -16.23 1.03 -7.75
CA ILE A 367 -16.71 2.12 -8.60
C ILE A 367 -16.85 1.58 -10.02
N ASP A 368 -18.08 1.41 -10.47
CA ASP A 368 -18.37 1.16 -11.87
C ASP A 368 -18.50 2.52 -12.55
N ALA A 369 -17.84 2.73 -13.69
CA ALA A 369 -17.90 4.00 -14.39
C ALA A 369 -17.98 3.81 -15.90
N SER A 370 -18.68 4.71 -16.57
CA SER A 370 -18.79 4.75 -18.03
C SER A 370 -18.44 6.13 -18.57
N ALA A 371 -17.89 6.16 -19.79
CA ALA A 371 -17.58 7.40 -20.48
C ALA A 371 -18.87 8.20 -20.80
N ILE A 372 -18.77 9.53 -20.69
CA ILE A 372 -19.77 10.43 -21.23
C ILE A 372 -19.40 10.66 -22.70
N ALA A 373 -20.28 10.30 -23.64
CA ALA A 373 -20.12 10.72 -25.01
C ALA A 373 -20.16 12.25 -25.06
N GLU A 374 -19.07 12.89 -25.48
CA GLU A 374 -19.13 14.32 -25.81
C GLU A 374 -20.17 14.50 -26.93
N PRO A 375 -21.10 15.46 -26.82
CA PRO A 375 -21.89 15.81 -27.95
C PRO A 375 -20.90 16.27 -29.05
N PHE A 376 -20.92 15.61 -30.20
CA PHE A 376 -20.21 16.06 -31.40
C PHE A 376 -20.62 17.50 -31.62
N LEU A 377 -19.78 18.46 -31.29
CA LEU A 377 -19.91 19.83 -31.79
C LEU A 377 -19.51 19.75 -33.24
N ASP A 378 -20.49 19.50 -34.09
CA ASP A 378 -20.36 19.58 -35.53
C ASP A 378 -19.97 21.04 -35.88
N ALA A 379 -18.70 21.24 -36.22
CA ALA A 379 -18.18 22.51 -36.66
C ALA A 379 -18.65 22.77 -38.10
N GLY A 380 -19.93 23.09 -38.25
CA GLY A 380 -20.45 23.44 -39.57
C GLY A 380 -21.97 23.52 -39.67
N ASN A 381 -22.61 24.54 -39.13
CA ASN A 381 -23.54 25.38 -39.85
C ASN A 381 -24.13 26.48 -38.95
N ARG A 382 -23.74 27.73 -39.22
CA ARG A 382 -24.48 28.89 -38.71
C ARG A 382 -25.69 29.08 -39.62
N HIS A 383 -26.90 28.79 -39.14
CA HIS A 383 -28.10 29.54 -39.48
C HIS A 383 -29.13 29.35 -38.37
N GLY A 384 -29.62 30.48 -37.87
CA GLY A 384 -30.49 30.51 -36.68
C GLY A 384 -31.87 29.95 -36.97
N ASP A 385 -32.45 29.44 -35.92
CA ASP A 385 -33.82 29.75 -35.54
C ASP A 385 -34.06 29.47 -34.07
N ARG A 386 -34.82 30.34 -33.40
CA ARG A 386 -35.27 30.26 -32.01
C ARG A 386 -36.39 29.26 -31.91
N ASP A 387 -36.38 28.40 -30.85
CA ASP A 387 -37.49 28.43 -29.90
C ASP A 387 -37.39 27.31 -28.84
N VAL A 388 -37.59 27.78 -27.61
CA VAL A 388 -38.39 27.27 -26.48
C VAL A 388 -38.16 25.85 -25.97
N ASN A 389 -37.31 25.67 -24.92
CA ASN A 389 -37.77 25.12 -23.62
C ASN A 389 -36.58 25.08 -22.63
N GLY A 390 -36.78 25.76 -21.50
CA GLY A 390 -35.78 26.08 -20.50
C GLY A 390 -34.99 24.89 -19.95
N ILE A 391 -33.71 24.88 -20.24
CA ILE A 391 -32.67 24.20 -19.43
C ILE A 391 -31.68 25.27 -19.02
N VAL A 392 -31.57 25.48 -17.70
CA VAL A 392 -30.60 26.42 -17.12
C VAL A 392 -29.21 25.87 -17.39
N SER A 393 -28.47 26.53 -18.28
CA SER A 393 -27.06 26.28 -18.51
C SER A 393 -26.27 26.85 -17.31
N ILE A 394 -25.69 26.01 -16.52
CA ILE A 394 -24.66 26.42 -15.55
C ILE A 394 -23.38 26.61 -16.34
N GLU A 395 -22.98 27.86 -16.56
CA GLU A 395 -21.66 28.22 -17.08
C GLU A 395 -20.61 27.81 -16.04
N VAL A 396 -19.84 26.77 -16.37
CA VAL A 396 -18.62 26.42 -15.64
C VAL A 396 -17.45 27.09 -16.33
N ASP A 397 -16.83 28.01 -15.62
CA ASP A 397 -15.66 28.80 -16.02
C ASP A 397 -14.50 27.88 -16.44
N SER A 398 -14.30 27.71 -17.74
CA SER A 398 -13.21 26.90 -18.31
C SER A 398 -11.96 27.77 -18.42
N LYS A 399 -11.14 27.81 -17.37
CA LYS A 399 -9.74 28.15 -17.51
C LYS A 399 -9.00 26.92 -18.05
N SER A 400 -8.81 26.91 -19.36
CA SER A 400 -7.96 25.94 -20.06
C SER A 400 -6.50 26.16 -19.69
N ASP A 401 -5.92 25.22 -18.95
CA ASP A 401 -4.48 25.01 -18.96
C ASP A 401 -4.14 24.24 -20.23
N GLY A 402 -3.37 24.91 -21.10
CA GLY A 402 -3.06 24.42 -22.43
C GLY A 402 -2.11 23.23 -22.45
N ASN A 403 -2.69 22.02 -22.42
CA ASN A 403 -2.08 20.81 -22.95
C ASN A 403 -3.19 19.99 -23.60
N GLY A 404 -3.12 19.84 -24.92
CA GLY A 404 -4.16 19.29 -25.79
C GLY A 404 -4.35 17.77 -25.70
N ASP A 405 -4.68 17.24 -24.52
CA ASP A 405 -5.25 15.91 -24.34
C ASP A 405 -6.70 16.09 -23.87
N GLY A 406 -7.66 15.84 -24.76
CA GLY A 406 -9.09 15.87 -24.42
C GLY A 406 -9.36 15.01 -23.21
N CYS A 407 -9.58 15.63 -22.04
CA CYS A 407 -9.87 14.96 -20.79
C CYS A 407 -11.21 14.24 -20.93
N GLY A 408 -11.18 12.91 -21.09
CA GLY A 408 -12.40 12.10 -21.09
C GLY A 408 -13.16 12.33 -19.77
N ARG A 409 -14.48 12.48 -19.87
CA ARG A 409 -15.33 12.58 -18.68
C ARG A 409 -16.02 11.24 -18.44
N TRP A 410 -16.09 10.83 -17.19
CA TRP A 410 -16.76 9.59 -16.80
C TRP A 410 -17.74 9.84 -15.67
N VAL A 411 -18.84 9.10 -15.68
CA VAL A 411 -19.83 9.12 -14.59
C VAL A 411 -19.84 7.79 -13.86
N VAL A 412 -20.11 7.87 -12.58
CA VAL A 412 -20.30 6.69 -11.72
C VAL A 412 -21.60 6.00 -12.09
N CYS A 413 -21.56 4.67 -12.14
CA CYS A 413 -22.69 3.81 -12.36
C CYS A 413 -23.02 2.97 -11.12
N THR A 414 -24.26 2.54 -10.99
CA THR A 414 -24.72 1.67 -9.92
C THR A 414 -25.43 0.43 -10.50
N PHE A 415 -25.76 -0.55 -9.62
CA PHE A 415 -26.43 -1.79 -10.01
C PHE A 415 -25.71 -2.57 -11.12
N GLY A 416 -24.37 -2.72 -10.99
CA GLY A 416 -23.56 -3.43 -11.97
C GLY A 416 -23.52 -2.71 -13.33
N GLY A 417 -23.32 -1.40 -13.31
CA GLY A 417 -23.21 -0.58 -14.53
C GLY A 417 -24.53 -0.18 -15.20
N LYS A 418 -25.68 -0.67 -14.71
CA LYS A 418 -26.99 -0.50 -15.37
C LYS A 418 -27.60 0.88 -15.20
N GLN A 419 -27.24 1.60 -14.16
CA GLN A 419 -27.80 2.93 -13.86
C GLN A 419 -26.68 3.96 -13.73
N ARG A 420 -26.63 4.92 -14.64
CA ARG A 420 -25.77 6.09 -14.56
C ARG A 420 -26.25 7.03 -13.46
N THR A 421 -25.32 7.66 -12.78
CA THR A 421 -25.58 8.74 -11.80
C THR A 421 -25.07 10.07 -12.33
N ASP A 422 -25.31 11.16 -11.58
CA ASP A 422 -24.74 12.49 -11.89
C ASP A 422 -23.36 12.71 -11.22
N LEU A 423 -22.77 11.66 -10.60
CA LEU A 423 -21.50 11.76 -9.91
C LEU A 423 -20.33 11.66 -10.90
N ASP A 424 -19.48 12.68 -10.92
CA ASP A 424 -18.20 12.65 -11.62
C ASP A 424 -17.30 11.57 -10.98
N LEU A 425 -16.63 10.76 -11.80
CA LEU A 425 -15.78 9.67 -11.36
C LEU A 425 -14.63 10.15 -10.46
N ILE A 426 -13.95 11.23 -10.86
CA ILE A 426 -12.75 11.70 -10.14
C ILE A 426 -13.13 12.30 -8.79
N GLU A 427 -14.19 13.07 -8.74
CA GLU A 427 -14.74 13.64 -7.51
C GLU A 427 -15.20 12.53 -6.55
N TRP A 428 -15.84 11.49 -7.08
CA TRP A 428 -16.28 10.35 -6.29
C TRP A 428 -15.09 9.53 -5.77
N ALA A 429 -14.07 9.27 -6.58
CA ALA A 429 -12.86 8.58 -6.16
C ALA A 429 -12.15 9.30 -5.00
N ARG A 430 -12.02 10.64 -5.07
CA ARG A 430 -11.50 11.45 -3.96
C ARG A 430 -12.39 11.39 -2.73
N THR A 431 -13.70 11.33 -2.93
CA THR A 431 -14.66 11.27 -1.82
C THR A 431 -14.57 9.95 -1.07
N VAL A 432 -14.51 8.81 -1.76
CA VAL A 432 -14.40 7.50 -1.09
C VAL A 432 -13.07 7.36 -0.33
N GLU A 433 -11.97 7.91 -0.88
CA GLU A 433 -10.71 7.99 -0.15
C GLU A 433 -10.83 8.79 1.15
N ARG A 434 -11.44 9.98 1.11
CA ARG A 434 -11.66 10.81 2.31
C ARG A 434 -12.55 10.12 3.34
N LEU A 435 -13.50 9.32 2.91
CA LEU A 435 -14.39 8.54 3.76
C LEU A 435 -13.74 7.28 4.35
N GLY A 436 -12.49 6.99 3.98
CA GLY A 436 -11.71 5.92 4.57
C GLY A 436 -11.78 4.59 3.83
N ALA A 437 -12.13 4.58 2.54
CA ALA A 437 -11.84 3.41 1.71
C ALA A 437 -10.33 3.15 1.69
N GLY A 438 -9.93 1.92 1.93
CA GLY A 438 -8.52 1.50 1.88
C GLY A 438 -8.06 1.26 0.44
N GLU A 439 -8.99 0.94 -0.46
CA GLU A 439 -8.70 0.56 -1.84
C GLU A 439 -9.90 0.87 -2.75
N ILE A 440 -9.66 1.13 -4.03
CA ILE A 440 -10.71 1.31 -5.05
C ILE A 440 -10.63 0.14 -6.02
N LEU A 441 -11.75 -0.56 -6.24
CA LEU A 441 -11.98 -1.44 -7.39
C LEU A 441 -12.64 -0.61 -8.48
N LEU A 442 -11.90 -0.26 -9.53
CA LEU A 442 -12.39 0.55 -10.64
C LEU A 442 -12.75 -0.32 -11.84
N THR A 443 -14.05 -0.43 -12.15
CA THR A 443 -14.55 -1.17 -13.30
C THR A 443 -14.96 -0.21 -14.41
N SER A 444 -14.32 -0.33 -15.57
CA SER A 444 -14.83 0.31 -16.80
C SER A 444 -16.00 -0.50 -17.34
N VAL A 445 -17.20 0.07 -17.26
CA VAL A 445 -18.43 -0.56 -17.80
C VAL A 445 -18.31 -0.73 -19.32
N ASP A 446 -17.71 0.24 -20.00
CA ASP A 446 -17.54 0.23 -21.45
C ASP A 446 -16.57 -0.86 -21.94
N ARG A 447 -15.72 -1.39 -21.04
CA ARG A 447 -14.72 -2.41 -21.35
C ARG A 447 -15.03 -3.77 -20.72
N ASP A 448 -16.02 -3.87 -19.81
CA ASP A 448 -16.30 -5.14 -19.14
C ASP A 448 -16.76 -6.21 -20.13
N GLY A 449 -16.03 -7.33 -20.14
CA GLY A 449 -16.26 -8.47 -21.03
C GLY A 449 -15.79 -8.30 -22.49
N SER A 450 -15.22 -7.14 -22.88
CA SER A 450 -14.78 -6.89 -24.27
C SER A 450 -13.49 -7.61 -24.64
N THR A 451 -12.61 -7.88 -23.67
CA THR A 451 -11.25 -8.43 -23.85
C THR A 451 -10.28 -7.53 -24.66
N ASP A 452 -10.63 -6.26 -24.90
CA ASP A 452 -9.87 -5.31 -25.74
C ASP A 452 -8.88 -4.44 -24.95
N GLY A 453 -8.64 -4.78 -23.70
CA GLY A 453 -7.77 -4.06 -22.77
C GLY A 453 -8.53 -3.17 -21.78
N TYR A 454 -7.88 -2.89 -20.65
CA TYR A 454 -8.41 -1.98 -19.63
C TYR A 454 -8.56 -0.55 -20.19
N ASP A 455 -9.47 0.25 -19.64
CA ASP A 455 -9.56 1.68 -19.96
C ASP A 455 -8.39 2.43 -19.30
N LEU A 456 -7.27 2.54 -20.02
CA LEU A 456 -6.04 3.14 -19.50
C LEU A 456 -6.20 4.65 -19.22
N ARG A 457 -7.07 5.35 -19.96
CA ARG A 457 -7.33 6.79 -19.73
C ARG A 457 -8.08 7.00 -18.43
N GLN A 458 -9.17 6.26 -18.22
CA GLN A 458 -9.96 6.27 -17.00
C GLN A 458 -9.09 5.88 -15.79
N LEU A 459 -8.34 4.80 -15.94
CA LEU A 459 -7.46 4.26 -14.90
C LEU A 459 -6.39 5.27 -14.48
N ARG A 460 -5.70 5.89 -15.45
CA ARG A 460 -4.69 6.94 -15.20
C ARG A 460 -5.29 8.15 -14.50
N ALA A 461 -6.46 8.61 -14.91
CA ALA A 461 -7.13 9.74 -14.29
C ALA A 461 -7.44 9.47 -12.80
N VAL A 462 -7.94 8.28 -12.45
CA VAL A 462 -8.22 7.91 -11.06
C VAL A 462 -6.93 7.71 -10.26
N THR A 463 -5.94 6.97 -10.80
CA THR A 463 -4.68 6.67 -10.08
C THR A 463 -3.85 7.92 -9.78
N GLN A 464 -4.00 8.98 -10.60
CA GLN A 464 -3.38 10.28 -10.34
C GLN A 464 -4.16 11.13 -9.33
N ALA A 465 -5.48 10.91 -9.21
CA ALA A 465 -6.35 11.71 -8.37
C ALA A 465 -6.38 11.27 -6.90
N VAL A 466 -6.07 9.99 -6.62
CA VAL A 466 -6.13 9.39 -5.27
C VAL A 466 -4.80 8.82 -4.82
N GLY A 467 -4.59 8.73 -3.50
CA GLY A 467 -3.40 8.12 -2.89
C GLY A 467 -3.60 6.67 -2.46
N ILE A 468 -4.84 6.15 -2.45
CA ILE A 468 -5.12 4.75 -2.11
C ILE A 468 -4.93 3.84 -3.33
N PRO A 469 -4.61 2.54 -3.13
CA PRO A 469 -4.47 1.58 -4.21
C PRO A 469 -5.70 1.51 -5.10
N VAL A 470 -5.46 1.31 -6.41
CA VAL A 470 -6.52 1.14 -7.41
C VAL A 470 -6.36 -0.22 -8.09
N ILE A 471 -7.43 -1.01 -8.07
CA ILE A 471 -7.56 -2.28 -8.76
C ILE A 471 -8.23 -2.02 -10.12
N ALA A 472 -7.53 -2.29 -11.23
CA ALA A 472 -8.09 -2.20 -12.56
C ALA A 472 -9.06 -3.36 -12.83
N SER A 473 -10.24 -3.08 -13.39
CA SER A 473 -11.25 -4.07 -13.74
C SER A 473 -11.97 -3.72 -15.04
N GLY A 474 -12.32 -4.75 -15.82
CA GLY A 474 -13.00 -4.64 -17.13
C GLY A 474 -12.03 -4.53 -18.30
N GLY A 475 -12.11 -5.49 -19.26
CA GLY A 475 -11.39 -5.46 -20.53
C GLY A 475 -10.15 -6.37 -20.65
N ALA A 476 -9.73 -7.09 -19.61
CA ALA A 476 -8.57 -7.98 -19.68
C ALA A 476 -8.75 -9.07 -20.75
N GLY A 477 -7.79 -9.20 -21.67
CA GLY A 477 -7.81 -10.19 -22.75
C GLY A 477 -6.47 -10.88 -22.98
N THR A 478 -5.36 -10.14 -22.87
CA THR A 478 -4.00 -10.66 -23.09
C THR A 478 -3.07 -10.28 -21.94
N PRO A 479 -1.89 -10.92 -21.79
CA PRO A 479 -0.92 -10.55 -20.76
C PRO A 479 -0.42 -9.10 -20.88
N GLU A 480 -0.35 -8.55 -22.09
CA GLU A 480 0.05 -7.18 -22.37
C GLU A 480 -0.93 -6.18 -21.73
N HIS A 481 -2.23 -6.49 -21.72
CA HIS A 481 -3.24 -5.63 -21.09
C HIS A 481 -2.97 -5.43 -19.60
N PHE A 482 -2.50 -6.47 -18.89
CA PHE A 482 -2.10 -6.35 -17.47
C PHE A 482 -0.86 -5.46 -17.32
N ARG A 483 0.16 -5.61 -18.20
CA ARG A 483 1.32 -4.73 -18.23
C ARG A 483 0.89 -3.27 -18.40
N ASP A 484 0.03 -3.00 -19.37
CA ASP A 484 -0.42 -1.64 -19.70
C ASP A 484 -1.23 -1.02 -18.55
N ALA A 485 -2.07 -1.81 -17.87
CA ALA A 485 -2.76 -1.36 -16.67
C ALA A 485 -1.78 -0.90 -15.57
N PHE A 486 -0.65 -1.59 -15.39
CA PHE A 486 0.35 -1.25 -14.38
C PHE A 486 1.28 -0.12 -14.81
N VAL A 487 1.78 -0.16 -16.04
CA VAL A 487 2.81 0.76 -16.53
C VAL A 487 2.19 2.09 -16.98
N GLU A 488 1.14 2.01 -17.78
CA GLU A 488 0.49 3.18 -18.36
C GLU A 488 -0.68 3.69 -17.52
N GLY A 489 -1.50 2.76 -16.99
CA GLY A 489 -2.65 3.08 -16.15
C GLY A 489 -2.29 3.42 -14.71
N GLY A 490 -1.12 2.97 -14.22
CA GLY A 490 -0.67 3.21 -12.84
C GLY A 490 -1.39 2.37 -11.78
N ALA A 491 -2.11 1.30 -12.16
CA ALA A 491 -2.83 0.42 -11.24
C ALA A 491 -1.89 -0.27 -10.25
N ASP A 492 -2.42 -0.62 -9.07
CA ASP A 492 -1.71 -1.37 -8.03
C ASP A 492 -2.06 -2.86 -8.06
N ALA A 493 -3.22 -3.18 -8.63
CA ALA A 493 -3.67 -4.53 -8.89
C ALA A 493 -4.48 -4.58 -10.19
N ALA A 494 -4.56 -5.76 -10.79
CA ALA A 494 -5.38 -6.00 -11.96
C ALA A 494 -6.29 -7.21 -11.71
N LEU A 495 -7.58 -6.98 -11.87
CA LEU A 495 -8.63 -7.97 -11.70
C LEU A 495 -9.10 -8.48 -13.05
N ALA A 496 -9.24 -9.78 -13.19
CA ALA A 496 -9.79 -10.42 -14.37
C ALA A 496 -10.63 -11.66 -14.01
N ALA A 497 -11.57 -12.00 -14.87
CA ALA A 497 -12.49 -13.12 -14.70
C ALA A 497 -12.44 -14.08 -15.91
N SER A 498 -13.00 -13.69 -17.05
CA SER A 498 -13.23 -14.55 -18.21
C SER A 498 -11.96 -15.23 -18.72
N VAL A 499 -10.85 -14.52 -18.81
CA VAL A 499 -9.57 -15.06 -19.33
C VAL A 499 -9.04 -16.21 -18.46
N PHE A 500 -9.32 -16.18 -17.15
CA PHE A 500 -8.94 -17.23 -16.20
C PHE A 500 -9.98 -18.34 -16.17
N HIS A 501 -11.29 -18.02 -16.15
CA HIS A 501 -12.36 -19.01 -16.05
C HIS A 501 -12.39 -19.96 -17.23
N PHE A 502 -12.15 -19.43 -18.43
CA PHE A 502 -12.21 -20.21 -19.67
C PHE A 502 -10.84 -20.74 -20.13
N GLY A 503 -9.80 -20.59 -19.28
CA GLY A 503 -8.47 -21.15 -19.52
C GLY A 503 -7.71 -20.50 -20.67
N THR A 504 -8.11 -19.30 -21.11
CA THR A 504 -7.37 -18.53 -22.15
C THR A 504 -5.99 -18.14 -21.62
N LEU A 505 -5.91 -17.78 -20.34
CA LEU A 505 -4.68 -17.46 -19.61
C LEU A 505 -4.71 -18.15 -18.23
N SER A 506 -3.56 -18.53 -17.70
CA SER A 506 -3.39 -18.80 -16.28
C SER A 506 -2.84 -17.56 -15.56
N VAL A 507 -3.07 -17.45 -14.23
CA VAL A 507 -2.45 -16.41 -13.41
C VAL A 507 -0.93 -16.45 -13.51
N GLY A 508 -0.35 -17.66 -13.51
CA GLY A 508 1.09 -17.89 -13.66
C GLY A 508 1.64 -17.41 -15.01
N ASP A 509 0.89 -17.57 -16.13
CA ASP A 509 1.30 -17.04 -17.44
C ASP A 509 1.39 -15.51 -17.44
N VAL A 510 0.37 -14.85 -16.90
CA VAL A 510 0.33 -13.39 -16.75
C VAL A 510 1.52 -12.93 -15.91
N LYS A 511 1.76 -13.53 -14.75
CA LYS A 511 2.86 -13.13 -13.86
C LYS A 511 4.24 -13.37 -14.49
N ARG A 512 4.45 -14.49 -15.20
CA ARG A 512 5.70 -14.74 -15.94
C ARG A 512 5.94 -13.71 -17.04
N HIS A 513 4.89 -13.32 -17.78
CA HIS A 513 4.97 -12.25 -18.77
C HIS A 513 5.34 -10.92 -18.12
N LEU A 514 4.64 -10.51 -17.08
CA LEU A 514 4.88 -9.26 -16.34
C LEU A 514 6.31 -9.17 -15.81
N LYS A 515 6.83 -10.28 -15.26
CA LYS A 515 8.20 -10.32 -14.75
C LYS A 515 9.23 -10.13 -15.87
N ARG A 516 9.01 -10.71 -17.06
CA ARG A 516 9.87 -10.49 -18.26
C ARG A 516 9.84 -9.03 -18.73
N GLU A 517 8.68 -8.37 -18.61
CA GLU A 517 8.50 -6.96 -18.95
C GLU A 517 8.96 -5.99 -17.84
N GLY A 518 9.62 -6.49 -16.77
CA GLY A 518 10.15 -5.69 -15.69
C GLY A 518 9.11 -5.16 -14.70
N VAL A 519 7.88 -5.67 -14.75
CA VAL A 519 6.85 -5.35 -13.76
C VAL A 519 7.06 -6.20 -12.50
N ASP A 520 7.12 -5.56 -11.33
CA ASP A 520 7.31 -6.27 -10.07
C ASP A 520 6.03 -6.98 -9.64
N VAL A 521 6.03 -8.30 -9.76
CA VAL A 521 4.99 -9.23 -9.31
C VAL A 521 5.63 -10.37 -8.51
N ARG A 522 4.89 -10.94 -7.56
CA ARG A 522 5.28 -12.20 -6.90
C ARG A 522 5.03 -13.36 -7.86
N LEU A 523 5.95 -14.30 -7.95
CA LEU A 523 5.76 -15.55 -8.68
C LEU A 523 5.25 -16.64 -7.77
#